data_bcc7c670fdae6a9d149fbfaca714fe01
#
_entry.id   bcc7c670fdae6a9d149fbfaca714fe01
#
_cell.length_a   1.000
_cell.length_b   1.000
_cell.length_c   1.000
_cell.angle_alpha   90.00
_cell.angle_beta   90.00
_cell.angle_gamma   90.00
#
_symmetry.space_group_name_H-M   'P 1'
#
loop_
_entity.id
_entity.type
_entity.pdbx_description
1 polymer ?
#
loop_
_entity_poly.entity_id
_entity_poly.type
_entity_poly.pdbx_seq_one_letter_code
_entity_poly.pdbx_strand_id
1 'polypeptide(L)'
;MPNIEIKARCNDLKKARATAEKIQTAYLVVLHQVDTYFSTKAGRLKLREINDKSAQLIPYVKGYQLAPMKSDYAIMLVENPTLVKDLFNTLLGIEFVVDKNREVFLFENVRIHLDEVVNLGTFIEFEAVCADNSEQEHRKQETKVANLMKIFN
;
A
#
# COMPACT_ATOMS: atom_id res chain seq x y z
N MET A 1 -11.53 5.45 -6.63
CA MET A 1 -10.78 6.65 -7.09
C MET A 1 -9.39 6.20 -7.44
N PRO A 2 -8.81 6.65 -8.54
CA PRO A 2 -7.46 6.27 -8.91
C PRO A 2 -6.45 6.86 -7.92
N ASN A 3 -5.37 6.11 -7.66
CA ASN A 3 -4.27 6.54 -6.82
C ASN A 3 -2.99 6.56 -7.65
N ILE A 4 -2.13 7.52 -7.36
CA ILE A 4 -0.73 7.52 -7.81
C ILE A 4 0.11 7.08 -6.63
N GLU A 5 0.84 5.99 -6.78
CA GLU A 5 1.71 5.48 -5.72
C GLU A 5 3.15 5.25 -6.19
N ILE A 6 4.09 5.57 -5.34
CA ILE A 6 5.52 5.25 -5.52
C ILE A 6 6.03 4.64 -4.22
N LYS A 7 6.75 3.53 -4.35
CA LYS A 7 7.40 2.83 -3.25
C LYS A 7 8.90 2.73 -3.48
N ALA A 8 9.68 2.99 -2.43
CA ALA A 8 11.13 2.89 -2.45
C ALA A 8 11.65 2.24 -1.16
N ARG A 9 12.88 1.71 -1.21
CA ARG A 9 13.59 1.34 0.02
C ARG A 9 13.92 2.60 0.81
N CYS A 10 13.81 2.48 2.13
CA CYS A 10 14.15 3.55 3.07
C CYS A 10 15.31 3.08 3.95
N ASN A 11 16.50 3.64 3.78
CA ASN A 11 17.69 3.22 4.53
C ASN A 11 17.72 3.77 5.96
N ASP A 12 17.01 4.87 6.21
CA ASP A 12 16.93 5.53 7.53
C ASP A 12 15.48 5.89 7.87
N LEU A 13 14.80 4.92 8.50
CA LEU A 13 13.40 5.09 8.88
C LEU A 13 13.21 6.17 9.95
N LYS A 14 14.22 6.41 10.82
CA LYS A 14 14.17 7.48 11.83
C LYS A 14 14.17 8.86 11.19
N LYS A 15 15.08 9.07 10.22
CA LYS A 15 15.13 10.31 9.44
C LYS A 15 13.84 10.52 8.67
N ALA A 16 13.32 9.47 8.02
CA ALA A 16 12.06 9.53 7.28
C ALA A 16 10.87 9.88 8.20
N ARG A 17 10.80 9.28 9.40
CA ARG A 17 9.78 9.60 10.40
C ARG A 17 9.87 11.06 10.84
N ALA A 18 11.05 11.55 11.21
CA ALA A 18 11.24 12.95 11.59
C ALA A 18 10.86 13.93 10.46
N THR A 19 11.12 13.56 9.22
CA THR A 19 10.70 14.36 8.05
C THR A 19 9.17 14.34 7.90
N ALA A 20 8.53 13.17 8.01
CA ALA A 20 7.08 13.04 7.94
C ALA A 20 6.37 13.84 9.05
N GLU A 21 6.85 13.72 10.29
CA GLU A 21 6.33 14.49 11.45
C GLU A 21 6.41 16.00 11.23
N LYS A 22 7.43 16.48 10.52
CA LYS A 22 7.67 17.91 10.28
C LYS A 22 6.73 18.50 9.24
N ILE A 23 6.36 17.69 8.22
CA ILE A 23 5.54 18.17 7.09
C ILE A 23 4.09 17.71 7.15
N GLN A 24 3.75 16.76 8.02
CA GLN A 24 2.41 16.17 8.10
C GLN A 24 1.33 17.22 8.36
N THR A 25 0.19 17.02 7.74
CA THR A 25 -1.06 17.72 8.09
C THR A 25 -1.84 16.95 9.15
N ALA A 26 -1.65 15.63 9.24
CA ALA A 26 -2.17 14.76 10.29
C ALA A 26 -1.33 13.49 10.42
N TYR A 27 -1.25 12.95 11.64
CA TYR A 27 -0.82 11.59 11.92
C TYR A 27 -2.07 10.70 11.97
N LEU A 28 -2.08 9.62 11.21
CA LEU A 28 -3.27 8.79 11.13
C LEU A 28 -3.22 7.59 12.08
N VAL A 29 -2.23 6.71 11.92
CA VAL A 29 -2.25 5.43 12.64
C VAL A 29 -0.95 4.63 12.48
N VAL A 30 -0.73 3.69 13.43
CA VAL A 30 0.18 2.54 13.25
C VAL A 30 -0.67 1.30 13.02
N LEU A 31 -0.33 0.53 12.00
CA LEU A 31 -1.01 -0.71 11.63
C LEU A 31 -0.01 -1.86 11.58
N HIS A 32 -0.34 -2.97 12.22
CA HIS A 32 0.25 -4.26 11.91
C HIS A 32 -0.59 -4.88 10.78
N GLN A 33 0.05 -5.20 9.67
CA GLN A 33 -0.61 -5.78 8.49
C GLN A 33 0.09 -7.06 8.06
N VAL A 34 -0.70 -8.11 7.88
CA VAL A 34 -0.24 -9.37 7.28
C VAL A 34 -1.00 -9.57 5.96
N ASP A 35 -0.27 -9.47 4.86
CA ASP A 35 -0.79 -9.68 3.51
C ASP A 35 -0.42 -11.07 3.02
N THR A 36 -1.38 -11.98 2.89
CA THR A 36 -1.21 -13.31 2.29
C THR A 36 -1.59 -13.23 0.82
N TYR A 37 -0.62 -13.48 -0.06
CA TYR A 37 -0.81 -13.48 -1.51
C TYR A 37 -1.05 -14.90 -2.02
N PHE A 38 -2.10 -15.05 -2.82
CA PHE A 38 -2.48 -16.32 -3.42
C PHE A 38 -2.05 -16.38 -4.88
N SER A 39 -1.68 -17.58 -5.36
CA SER A 39 -1.33 -17.81 -6.75
C SER A 39 -2.55 -17.64 -7.64
N THR A 40 -2.46 -16.76 -8.64
CA THR A 40 -3.54 -16.49 -9.59
C THR A 40 -3.02 -16.48 -11.02
N LYS A 41 -3.86 -16.86 -11.98
CA LYS A 41 -3.50 -16.86 -13.41
C LYS A 41 -3.36 -15.43 -13.97
N ALA A 42 -4.13 -14.49 -13.42
CA ALA A 42 -4.12 -13.10 -13.86
C ALA A 42 -4.34 -12.15 -12.67
N GLY A 43 -3.56 -11.08 -12.62
CA GLY A 43 -3.65 -10.13 -11.53
C GLY A 43 -3.05 -10.63 -10.22
N ARG A 44 -3.52 -10.09 -9.13
CA ARG A 44 -3.14 -10.47 -7.77
C ARG A 44 -4.35 -10.58 -6.88
N LEU A 45 -4.30 -11.52 -5.96
CA LEU A 45 -5.31 -11.68 -4.91
C LEU A 45 -4.57 -11.75 -3.58
N LYS A 46 -4.96 -10.90 -2.63
CA LYS A 46 -4.42 -10.96 -1.28
C LYS A 46 -5.50 -10.89 -0.22
N LEU A 47 -5.28 -11.62 0.85
CA LEU A 47 -5.97 -11.45 2.12
C LEU A 47 -5.11 -10.57 3.00
N ARG A 48 -5.63 -9.41 3.43
CA ARG A 48 -5.00 -8.50 4.38
C ARG A 48 -5.64 -8.63 5.73
N GLU A 49 -4.87 -9.04 6.72
CA GLU A 49 -5.25 -9.02 8.14
C GLU A 49 -4.66 -7.75 8.77
N ILE A 50 -5.46 -7.02 9.57
CA ILE A 50 -5.08 -5.73 10.15
C ILE A 50 -5.26 -5.79 11.66
N ASN A 51 -4.16 -5.63 12.42
CA ASN A 51 -4.15 -5.59 13.88
C ASN A 51 -4.86 -6.78 14.56
N ASP A 52 -4.92 -7.94 13.92
CA ASP A 52 -5.66 -9.13 14.36
C ASP A 52 -7.17 -8.87 14.66
N LYS A 53 -7.73 -7.79 14.09
CA LYS A 53 -9.11 -7.33 14.35
C LYS A 53 -10.01 -7.32 13.13
N SER A 54 -9.44 -7.09 11.98
CA SER A 54 -10.20 -7.01 10.73
C SER A 54 -9.44 -7.63 9.60
N ALA A 55 -10.15 -8.10 8.58
CA ALA A 55 -9.55 -8.64 7.39
C ALA A 55 -10.28 -8.20 6.12
N GLN A 56 -9.53 -8.15 5.03
CA GLN A 56 -9.98 -7.70 3.73
C GLN A 56 -9.43 -8.63 2.65
N LEU A 57 -10.28 -9.04 1.72
CA LEU A 57 -9.84 -9.69 0.49
C LEU A 57 -9.75 -8.64 -0.61
N ILE A 58 -8.58 -8.54 -1.22
CA ILE A 58 -8.23 -7.48 -2.17
C ILE A 58 -7.75 -8.12 -3.48
N PRO A 59 -8.67 -8.34 -4.45
CA PRO A 59 -8.28 -8.65 -5.82
C PRO A 59 -7.88 -7.37 -6.56
N TYR A 60 -6.85 -7.45 -7.40
CA TYR A 60 -6.54 -6.40 -8.35
C TYR A 60 -5.91 -6.95 -9.61
N VAL A 61 -6.27 -6.36 -10.74
CA VAL A 61 -5.72 -6.70 -12.04
C VAL A 61 -4.78 -5.58 -12.45
N LYS A 62 -3.50 -5.91 -12.68
CA LYS A 62 -2.55 -4.96 -13.25
C LYS A 62 -2.83 -4.82 -14.75
N GLY A 63 -3.16 -3.61 -15.20
CA GLY A 63 -3.04 -3.28 -16.62
C GLY A 63 -1.59 -3.41 -17.07
N TYR A 64 -1.36 -4.07 -18.20
CA TYR A 64 -0.05 -4.18 -18.86
C TYR A 64 0.36 -2.81 -19.44
N GLN A 65 0.81 -1.88 -18.61
CA GLN A 65 1.40 -0.63 -19.12
C GLN A 65 2.55 -0.17 -18.23
N LEU A 66 3.64 0.23 -18.88
CA LEU A 66 4.86 0.83 -18.30
C LEU A 66 4.65 2.28 -17.81
N ALA A 67 3.43 2.69 -17.49
CA ALA A 67 3.04 4.00 -16.98
C ALA A 67 2.43 3.89 -15.58
N PRO A 68 2.33 4.98 -14.79
CA PRO A 68 1.80 4.96 -13.42
C PRO A 68 0.47 4.21 -13.36
N MET A 69 0.43 3.22 -12.48
CA MET A 69 -0.56 2.15 -12.56
C MET A 69 -1.92 2.59 -12.03
N LYS A 70 -2.89 2.64 -12.92
CA LYS A 70 -4.29 2.48 -12.56
C LYS A 70 -4.49 1.06 -12.05
N SER A 71 -4.63 0.86 -10.76
CA SER A 71 -5.03 -0.43 -10.23
C SER A 71 -6.53 -0.43 -9.99
N ASP A 72 -7.28 -1.16 -10.81
CA ASP A 72 -8.65 -1.49 -10.48
C ASP A 72 -8.61 -2.56 -9.37
N TYR A 73 -8.89 -2.16 -8.15
CA TYR A 73 -8.99 -3.05 -7.01
C TYR A 73 -10.37 -2.92 -6.35
N ALA A 74 -10.84 -4.02 -5.81
CA ALA A 74 -11.99 -4.05 -4.93
C ALA A 74 -11.54 -4.42 -3.51
N ILE A 75 -12.29 -3.97 -2.51
CA ILE A 75 -12.08 -4.37 -1.12
C ILE A 75 -13.33 -5.08 -0.65
N MET A 76 -13.17 -6.34 -0.24
CA MET A 76 -14.24 -7.13 0.35
C MET A 76 -13.90 -7.41 1.82
N LEU A 77 -14.79 -7.05 2.73
CA LEU A 77 -14.61 -7.37 4.15
C LEU A 77 -14.72 -8.87 4.38
N VAL A 78 -13.87 -9.40 5.26
CA VAL A 78 -13.79 -10.81 5.59
C VAL A 78 -14.01 -10.99 7.09
N GLU A 79 -15.10 -11.70 7.45
CA GLU A 79 -15.43 -11.97 8.84
C GLU A 79 -14.59 -13.12 9.44
N ASN A 80 -14.26 -14.11 8.62
CA ASN A 80 -13.47 -15.27 9.05
C ASN A 80 -12.20 -15.42 8.18
N PRO A 81 -11.12 -14.70 8.51
CA PRO A 81 -9.90 -14.73 7.72
C PRO A 81 -9.21 -16.10 7.71
N THR A 82 -9.29 -16.87 8.79
CA THR A 82 -8.71 -18.21 8.86
C THR A 82 -9.35 -19.14 7.84
N LEU A 83 -10.68 -19.18 7.79
CA LEU A 83 -11.40 -19.99 6.82
C LEU A 83 -11.10 -19.60 5.39
N VAL A 84 -11.08 -18.30 5.09
CA VAL A 84 -10.76 -17.79 3.74
C VAL A 84 -9.34 -18.15 3.35
N LYS A 85 -8.39 -18.01 4.27
CA LYS A 85 -6.98 -18.36 4.04
C LYS A 85 -6.81 -19.85 3.71
N ASP A 86 -7.46 -20.72 4.49
CA ASP A 86 -7.39 -22.18 4.31
C ASP A 86 -8.04 -22.60 2.98
N LEU A 87 -9.20 -22.06 2.65
CA LEU A 87 -9.89 -22.34 1.39
C LEU A 87 -9.06 -21.90 0.19
N PHE A 88 -8.54 -20.68 0.19
CA PHE A 88 -7.76 -20.20 -0.93
C PHE A 88 -6.38 -20.81 -1.00
N ASN A 89 -5.77 -21.21 0.12
CA ASN A 89 -4.56 -22.02 0.09
C ASN A 89 -4.81 -23.38 -0.60
N THR A 90 -5.94 -24.02 -0.30
CA THR A 90 -6.31 -25.30 -0.93
C THR A 90 -6.59 -25.15 -2.42
N LEU A 91 -7.30 -24.10 -2.82
CA LEU A 91 -7.73 -23.90 -4.21
C LEU A 91 -6.66 -23.31 -5.11
N LEU A 92 -5.84 -22.39 -4.60
CA LEU A 92 -4.92 -21.57 -5.37
C LEU A 92 -3.46 -21.76 -4.94
N GLY A 93 -3.22 -22.06 -3.67
CA GLY A 93 -1.91 -22.04 -3.04
C GLY A 93 -1.50 -20.64 -2.59
N ILE A 94 -0.73 -20.57 -1.49
CA ILE A 94 -0.09 -19.34 -1.01
C ILE A 94 1.23 -19.16 -1.77
N GLU A 95 1.41 -18.00 -2.39
CA GLU A 95 2.62 -17.66 -3.10
C GLU A 95 3.67 -17.06 -2.15
N PHE A 96 3.28 -16.08 -1.33
CA PHE A 96 4.10 -15.49 -0.27
C PHE A 96 3.26 -14.72 0.72
N VAL A 97 3.87 -14.40 1.87
CA VAL A 97 3.27 -13.61 2.94
C VAL A 97 4.15 -12.40 3.22
N VAL A 98 3.54 -11.22 3.35
CA VAL A 98 4.20 -9.98 3.75
C VAL A 98 3.67 -9.54 5.10
N ASP A 99 4.51 -9.64 6.12
CA ASP A 99 4.24 -9.17 7.47
C ASP A 99 4.93 -7.83 7.70
N LYS A 100 4.20 -6.80 8.10
CA LYS A 100 4.76 -5.46 8.26
C LYS A 100 4.08 -4.63 9.35
N ASN A 101 4.87 -3.75 9.95
CA ASN A 101 4.37 -2.61 10.69
C ASN A 101 4.39 -1.38 9.78
N ARG A 102 3.27 -0.69 9.69
CA ARG A 102 3.07 0.50 8.85
C ARG A 102 2.67 1.69 9.70
N GLU A 103 3.44 2.75 9.67
CA GLU A 103 3.02 4.07 10.13
C GLU A 103 2.44 4.85 8.97
N VAL A 104 1.33 5.56 9.22
CA VAL A 104 0.64 6.33 8.20
C VAL A 104 0.57 7.79 8.62
N PHE A 105 1.17 8.67 7.84
CA PHE A 105 1.07 10.12 7.94
C PHE A 105 0.27 10.67 6.76
N LEU A 106 -0.39 11.78 6.96
CA LEU A 106 -1.09 12.49 5.89
C LEU A 106 -0.37 13.80 5.60
N PHE A 107 -0.08 14.05 4.32
CA PHE A 107 0.34 15.33 3.81
C PHE A 107 -0.63 15.77 2.71
N GLU A 108 -1.54 16.68 3.04
CA GLU A 108 -2.67 17.05 2.18
C GLU A 108 -3.49 15.81 1.75
N ASN A 109 -3.49 15.47 0.45
CA ASN A 109 -4.15 14.27 -0.09
C ASN A 109 -3.19 13.08 -0.29
N VAL A 110 -1.95 13.17 0.19
CA VAL A 110 -0.95 12.11 0.06
C VAL A 110 -0.80 11.37 1.39
N ARG A 111 -1.00 10.07 1.37
CA ARG A 111 -0.61 9.18 2.48
C ARG A 111 0.87 8.87 2.34
N ILE A 112 1.60 9.08 3.43
CA ILE A 112 3.01 8.70 3.54
C ILE A 112 3.04 7.47 4.44
N HIS A 113 3.46 6.34 3.89
CA HIS A 113 3.58 5.09 4.61
C HIS A 113 5.05 4.83 4.92
N LEU A 114 5.36 4.60 6.19
CA LEU A 114 6.66 4.10 6.63
C LEU A 114 6.48 2.65 7.05
N ASP A 115 7.04 1.74 6.26
CA ASP A 115 6.88 0.30 6.41
C ASP A 115 8.17 -0.34 6.96
N GLU A 116 8.03 -1.11 8.03
CA GLU A 116 9.03 -2.08 8.47
C GLU A 116 8.51 -3.48 8.15
N VAL A 117 9.15 -4.13 7.18
CA VAL A 117 8.72 -5.42 6.63
C VAL A 117 9.62 -6.52 7.14
N VAL A 118 9.02 -7.53 7.78
CA VAL A 118 9.76 -8.68 8.33
C VAL A 118 10.59 -9.37 7.24
N ASN A 119 11.87 -9.59 7.51
CA ASN A 119 12.86 -10.20 6.62
C ASN A 119 13.16 -9.45 5.30
N LEU A 120 12.59 -8.26 5.08
CA LEU A 120 12.82 -7.48 3.85
C LEU A 120 13.42 -6.10 4.10
N GLY A 121 13.29 -5.56 5.32
CA GLY A 121 13.79 -4.24 5.69
C GLY A 121 12.73 -3.14 5.64
N THR A 122 13.16 -1.91 5.45
CA THR A 122 12.31 -0.73 5.59
C THR A 122 12.04 -0.06 4.24
N PHE A 123 10.82 0.48 4.11
CA PHE A 123 10.34 1.10 2.87
C PHE A 123 9.56 2.36 3.18
N ILE A 124 9.53 3.24 2.21
CA ILE A 124 8.64 4.40 2.18
C ILE A 124 7.74 4.31 0.96
N GLU A 125 6.48 4.68 1.13
CA GLU A 125 5.48 4.69 0.05
C GLU A 125 4.68 5.99 0.13
N PHE A 126 4.51 6.63 -1.01
CA PHE A 126 3.65 7.80 -1.16
C PHE A 126 2.46 7.41 -2.00
N GLU A 127 1.25 7.59 -1.47
CA GLU A 127 -0.01 7.27 -2.12
C GLU A 127 -0.86 8.54 -2.22
N ALA A 128 -0.93 9.14 -3.41
CA ALA A 128 -1.73 10.31 -3.68
C ALA A 128 -3.11 9.91 -4.22
N VAL A 129 -4.17 10.32 -3.54
CA VAL A 129 -5.54 10.12 -4.00
C VAL A 129 -5.88 11.19 -5.04
N CYS A 130 -6.25 10.77 -6.25
CA CYS A 130 -6.67 11.67 -7.33
C CYS A 130 -8.13 12.11 -7.11
N ALA A 131 -8.41 13.38 -7.38
CA ALA A 131 -9.78 13.91 -7.29
C ALA A 131 -10.68 13.35 -8.41
N ASP A 132 -10.10 13.11 -9.58
CA ASP A 132 -10.78 12.55 -10.74
C ASP A 132 -9.81 11.71 -11.61
N ASN A 133 -10.27 11.29 -12.77
CA ASN A 133 -9.55 10.40 -13.67
C ASN A 133 -8.90 11.15 -14.85
N SER A 134 -8.77 12.48 -14.76
CA SER A 134 -8.18 13.29 -15.82
C SER A 134 -6.66 13.15 -15.88
N GLU A 135 -6.09 13.25 -17.08
CA GLU A 135 -4.63 13.27 -17.25
C GLU A 135 -3.98 14.45 -16.49
N GLN A 136 -4.67 15.57 -16.40
CA GLN A 136 -4.18 16.75 -15.70
C GLN A 136 -4.03 16.48 -14.20
N GLU A 137 -5.03 15.84 -13.60
CA GLU A 137 -4.99 15.46 -12.19
C GLU A 137 -3.91 14.41 -11.94
N HIS A 138 -3.76 13.39 -12.80
CA HIS A 138 -2.70 12.41 -12.68
C HIS A 138 -1.31 13.06 -12.71
N ARG A 139 -1.03 13.91 -13.69
CA ARG A 139 0.28 14.63 -13.79
C ARG A 139 0.55 15.51 -12.58
N LYS A 140 -0.50 16.17 -12.05
CA LYS A 140 -0.39 16.98 -10.82
C LYS A 140 0.02 16.11 -9.63
N GLN A 141 -0.62 14.95 -9.45
CA GLN A 141 -0.31 14.04 -8.34
C GLN A 141 1.06 13.36 -8.52
N GLU A 142 1.43 12.97 -9.72
CA GLU A 142 2.79 12.48 -10.04
C GLU A 142 3.87 13.49 -9.65
N THR A 143 3.67 14.76 -10.02
CA THR A 143 4.60 15.84 -9.66
C THR A 143 4.68 16.04 -8.15
N LYS A 144 3.54 16.00 -7.45
CA LYS A 144 3.49 16.11 -5.99
C LYS A 144 4.25 14.98 -5.32
N VAL A 145 4.00 13.74 -5.71
CA VAL A 145 4.70 12.57 -5.17
C VAL A 145 6.21 12.61 -5.47
N ALA A 146 6.60 12.99 -6.69
CA ALA A 146 8.01 13.14 -7.06
C ALA A 146 8.73 14.22 -6.22
N ASN A 147 8.06 15.32 -5.91
CA ASN A 147 8.60 16.36 -5.04
C ASN A 147 8.73 15.88 -3.59
N LEU A 148 7.76 15.15 -3.07
CA LEU A 148 7.85 14.53 -1.75
C LEU A 148 9.04 13.57 -1.67
N MET A 149 9.25 12.72 -2.66
CA MET A 149 10.42 11.82 -2.70
C MET A 149 11.74 12.56 -2.54
N LYS A 150 11.89 13.76 -3.14
CA LYS A 150 13.10 14.58 -3.00
C LYS A 150 13.32 15.11 -1.58
N ILE A 151 12.23 15.34 -0.84
CA ILE A 151 12.30 15.83 0.56
C ILE A 151 12.78 14.71 1.50
N PHE A 152 12.50 13.45 1.17
CA PHE A 152 12.84 12.29 1.98
C PHE A 152 14.18 11.63 1.63
N ASN A 153 14.86 12.07 0.59
CA ASN A 153 16.19 11.58 0.17
C ASN A 153 17.35 12.19 0.97
#